data_964b8a50599cf957e68e5cbfcf3f6bc2
#
_entry.id   964b8a50599cf957e68e5cbfcf3f6bc2
#
_cell.length_a   1.000
_cell.length_b   1.000
_cell.length_c   1.000
_cell.angle_alpha   90.00
_cell.angle_beta   90.00
_cell.angle_gamma   90.00
#
_symmetry.space_group_name_H-M   'P 1'
#
loop_
_entity.id
_entity.type
_entity.pdbx_description
1 polymer ?
#
loop_
_entity_poly.entity_id
_entity_poly.type
_entity_poly.pdbx_seq_one_letter_code
_entity_poly.pdbx_strand_id
1 'polypeptide(L)'
;MPRTGLSKDVILKAFQELSDALVKQNVKGELCLFGGTVMVLAYSARVSTKDVDAIFQPAAIIRDAAAQIGNERDLPPDWLNDGVKGFISAKHDVVQGNLPQFPNLRLTMPTPEYLLAMKCMASRINPAESQEGDVRDIIFLIRHLKLGNAADVMRMVAEYYPPDRIPIKAQYLVQALFEEGKI
;
A
#
# COMPACT_ATOMS: atom_id res chain seq x y z
N MET A 1 12.14 8.14 -21.31
CA MET A 1 12.83 7.98 -20.01
C MET A 1 11.99 7.05 -19.14
N PRO A 2 12.56 6.02 -18.55
CA PRO A 2 11.82 5.25 -17.55
C PRO A 2 11.44 6.20 -16.40
N ARG A 3 10.15 6.27 -16.08
CA ARG A 3 9.68 7.04 -14.92
C ARG A 3 10.35 6.47 -13.69
N THR A 4 11.22 7.25 -13.08
CA THR A 4 11.84 6.91 -11.80
C THR A 4 10.71 6.73 -10.78
N GLY A 5 10.68 5.60 -10.10
CA GLY A 5 9.69 5.35 -9.05
C GLY A 5 9.80 6.38 -7.93
N LEU A 6 8.72 6.55 -7.16
CA LEU A 6 8.67 7.43 -6.00
C LEU A 6 9.51 6.82 -4.86
N SER A 7 10.66 7.43 -4.58
CA SER A 7 11.49 7.05 -3.44
C SER A 7 10.89 7.55 -2.12
N LYS A 8 11.40 7.04 -1.00
CA LYS A 8 11.01 7.51 0.35
C LYS A 8 11.11 9.02 0.47
N ASP A 9 12.20 9.62 0.02
CA ASP A 9 12.42 11.07 0.14
C ASP A 9 11.44 11.87 -0.72
N VAL A 10 11.13 11.40 -1.92
CA VAL A 10 10.13 12.03 -2.80
C VAL A 10 8.75 12.00 -2.16
N ILE A 11 8.35 10.85 -1.62
CA ILE A 11 7.04 10.69 -0.96
C ILE A 11 6.94 11.60 0.28
N LEU A 12 7.97 11.62 1.13
CA LEU A 12 7.96 12.44 2.35
C LEU A 12 7.92 13.94 2.04
N LYS A 13 8.63 14.39 1.00
CA LYS A 13 8.56 15.79 0.53
C LYS A 13 7.16 16.13 0.03
N ALA A 14 6.56 15.26 -0.76
CA ALA A 14 5.20 15.47 -1.25
C ALA A 14 4.17 15.51 -0.09
N PHE A 15 4.34 14.68 0.93
CA PHE A 15 3.48 14.72 2.12
C PHE A 15 3.69 15.97 2.98
N GLN A 16 4.92 16.49 3.06
CA GLN A 16 5.17 17.77 3.73
C GLN A 16 4.44 18.91 3.02
N GLU A 17 4.50 18.98 1.70
CA GLU A 17 3.78 19.98 0.93
C GLU A 17 2.26 19.82 1.02
N LEU A 18 1.77 18.59 1.05
CA LEU A 18 0.35 18.33 1.29
C LEU A 18 -0.07 18.83 2.67
N SER A 19 0.74 18.55 3.70
CA SER A 19 0.54 19.09 5.05
C SER A 19 0.50 20.62 5.04
N ASP A 20 1.46 21.28 4.38
CA ASP A 20 1.54 22.72 4.29
C ASP A 20 0.30 23.33 3.61
N ALA A 21 -0.20 22.69 2.55
CA ALA A 21 -1.42 23.09 1.87
C ALA A 21 -2.66 22.97 2.77
N LEU A 22 -2.74 21.90 3.55
CA LEU A 22 -3.82 21.69 4.51
C LEU A 22 -3.77 22.70 5.67
N VAL A 23 -2.59 23.01 6.17
CA VAL A 23 -2.40 24.06 7.20
C VAL A 23 -2.88 25.41 6.69
N LYS A 24 -2.49 25.81 5.46
CA LYS A 24 -2.92 27.09 4.85
C LYS A 24 -4.44 27.21 4.73
N GLN A 25 -5.12 26.09 4.49
CA GLN A 25 -6.58 26.03 4.37
C GLN A 25 -7.28 25.81 5.72
N ASN A 26 -6.53 25.65 6.82
CA ASN A 26 -7.03 25.27 8.13
C ASN A 26 -7.88 23.99 8.10
N VAL A 27 -7.45 23.01 7.32
CA VAL A 27 -8.10 21.70 7.15
C VAL A 27 -7.21 20.61 7.75
N LYS A 28 -7.81 19.66 8.44
CA LYS A 28 -7.14 18.44 8.86
C LYS A 28 -7.41 17.33 7.85
N GLY A 29 -6.35 16.66 7.40
CA GLY A 29 -6.42 15.54 6.48
C GLY A 29 -5.92 14.26 7.09
N GLU A 30 -6.40 13.16 6.57
CA GLU A 30 -5.96 11.81 6.90
C GLU A 30 -5.69 11.02 5.63
N LEU A 31 -4.57 10.29 5.61
CA LEU A 31 -4.26 9.28 4.59
C LEU A 31 -4.06 7.94 5.29
N CYS A 32 -4.83 6.94 4.88
CA CYS A 32 -4.52 5.54 5.16
C CYS A 32 -3.77 4.97 3.96
N LEU A 33 -2.47 4.73 4.14
CA LEU A 33 -1.55 4.29 3.08
C LEU A 33 -1.66 2.77 2.87
N PHE A 34 -1.50 2.33 1.64
CA PHE A 34 -1.51 0.91 1.26
C PHE A 34 -0.37 0.57 0.29
N GLY A 35 -0.31 -0.68 -0.12
CA GLY A 35 0.52 -1.14 -1.21
C GLY A 35 2.01 -0.90 -1.04
N GLY A 36 2.66 -0.55 -2.13
CA GLY A 36 4.11 -0.34 -2.19
C GLY A 36 4.61 0.80 -1.29
N THR A 37 3.78 1.81 -1.05
CA THR A 37 4.13 2.94 -0.18
C THR A 37 4.41 2.50 1.26
N VAL A 38 3.61 1.59 1.80
CA VAL A 38 3.84 1.03 3.14
C VAL A 38 5.14 0.23 3.17
N MET A 39 5.43 -0.53 2.10
CA MET A 39 6.68 -1.28 1.98
C MET A 39 7.91 -0.36 1.93
N VAL A 40 7.79 0.81 1.31
CA VAL A 40 8.86 1.83 1.25
C VAL A 40 9.02 2.54 2.59
N LEU A 41 7.92 3.06 3.16
CA LEU A 41 7.97 3.96 4.32
C LEU A 41 8.11 3.24 5.66
N ALA A 42 7.32 2.19 5.86
CA ALA A 42 7.23 1.52 7.16
C ALA A 42 8.23 0.37 7.30
N TYR A 43 8.40 -0.43 6.26
CA TYR A 43 9.22 -1.64 6.33
C TYR A 43 10.60 -1.50 5.69
N SER A 44 10.85 -0.44 4.92
CA SER A 44 12.08 -0.26 4.13
C SER A 44 12.40 -1.48 3.24
N ALA A 45 11.37 -2.21 2.84
CA ALA A 45 11.45 -3.42 2.04
C ALA A 45 11.49 -3.15 0.53
N ARG A 46 11.22 -1.90 0.14
CA ARG A 46 11.36 -1.40 -1.24
C ARG A 46 12.11 -0.07 -1.25
N VAL A 47 12.87 0.16 -2.31
CA VAL A 47 13.57 1.43 -2.57
C VAL A 47 12.58 2.50 -3.07
N SER A 48 11.58 2.09 -3.85
CA SER A 48 10.59 2.98 -4.45
C SER A 48 9.28 2.26 -4.77
N THR A 49 8.25 3.04 -5.06
CA THR A 49 6.96 2.57 -5.58
C THR A 49 6.57 3.39 -6.81
N LYS A 50 5.61 2.91 -7.59
CA LYS A 50 5.11 3.64 -8.76
C LYS A 50 4.26 4.84 -8.38
N ASP A 51 3.46 4.67 -7.34
CA ASP A 51 2.45 5.60 -6.87
C ASP A 51 2.20 5.42 -5.37
N VAL A 52 1.35 6.26 -4.81
CA VAL A 52 0.87 6.20 -3.43
C VAL A 52 -0.60 5.80 -3.46
N ASP A 53 -0.87 4.54 -3.15
CA ASP A 53 -2.23 4.07 -2.92
C ASP A 53 -2.68 4.46 -1.52
N ALA A 54 -3.79 5.19 -1.41
CA ALA A 54 -4.33 5.61 -0.12
C ALA A 54 -5.84 5.80 -0.15
N ILE A 55 -6.46 5.64 1.00
CA ILE A 55 -7.76 6.23 1.27
C ILE A 55 -7.53 7.53 2.01
N PHE A 56 -8.18 8.60 1.59
CA PHE A 56 -7.93 9.91 2.15
C PHE A 56 -9.20 10.75 2.32
N GLN A 57 -9.16 11.59 3.34
CA GLN A 57 -10.24 12.52 3.68
C GLN A 57 -9.66 13.85 4.18
N PRO A 58 -10.27 15.00 3.85
CA PRO A 58 -11.37 15.19 2.90
C PRO A 58 -10.91 14.99 1.45
N ALA A 59 -11.61 14.13 0.72
CA ALA A 59 -11.12 13.61 -0.57
C ALA A 59 -10.90 14.70 -1.63
N ALA A 60 -11.82 15.65 -1.80
CA ALA A 60 -11.70 16.70 -2.80
C ALA A 60 -10.50 17.60 -2.55
N ILE A 61 -10.34 18.09 -1.32
CA ILE A 61 -9.24 19.01 -0.94
C ILE A 61 -7.88 18.33 -1.11
N ILE A 62 -7.76 17.09 -0.66
CA ILE A 62 -6.51 16.33 -0.79
C ILE A 62 -6.19 16.04 -2.25
N ARG A 63 -7.19 15.69 -3.06
CA ARG A 63 -7.00 15.42 -4.49
C ARG A 63 -6.54 16.66 -5.25
N ASP A 64 -7.13 17.82 -4.96
CA ASP A 64 -6.76 19.10 -5.59
C ASP A 64 -5.33 19.49 -5.21
N ALA A 65 -4.98 19.40 -3.91
CA ALA A 65 -3.62 19.68 -3.44
C ALA A 65 -2.60 18.69 -4.03
N ALA A 66 -2.93 17.41 -4.10
CA ALA A 66 -2.06 16.39 -4.71
C ALA A 66 -1.83 16.63 -6.20
N ALA A 67 -2.84 17.07 -6.94
CA ALA A 67 -2.71 17.40 -8.35
C ALA A 67 -1.76 18.61 -8.56
N GLN A 68 -1.88 19.63 -7.72
CA GLN A 68 -0.98 20.81 -7.75
C GLN A 68 0.46 20.39 -7.45
N ILE A 69 0.70 19.63 -6.38
CA ILE A 69 2.02 19.13 -5.99
C ILE A 69 2.61 18.25 -7.11
N GLY A 70 1.79 17.40 -7.72
CA GLY A 70 2.20 16.56 -8.83
C GLY A 70 2.73 17.38 -10.01
N ASN A 71 2.03 18.45 -10.37
CA ASN A 71 2.44 19.36 -11.44
C ASN A 71 3.73 20.13 -11.09
N GLU A 72 3.85 20.63 -9.88
CA GLU A 72 5.01 21.42 -9.44
C GLU A 72 6.29 20.58 -9.31
N ARG A 73 6.15 19.30 -9.01
CA ARG A 73 7.26 18.37 -8.82
C ARG A 73 7.49 17.39 -9.96
N ASP A 74 6.75 17.52 -11.05
CA ASP A 74 6.79 16.58 -12.19
C ASP A 74 6.57 15.12 -11.77
N LEU A 75 5.64 14.92 -10.81
CA LEU A 75 5.22 13.59 -10.41
C LEU A 75 4.16 13.04 -11.40
N PRO A 76 3.95 11.72 -11.45
CA PRO A 76 2.86 11.15 -12.23
C PRO A 76 1.51 11.81 -11.88
N PRO A 77 0.60 12.04 -12.83
CA PRO A 77 -0.69 12.71 -12.56
C PRO A 77 -1.52 12.05 -11.46
N ASP A 78 -1.37 10.74 -11.31
CA ASP A 78 -2.04 9.87 -10.35
C ASP A 78 -1.09 9.36 -9.25
N TRP A 79 -0.02 10.12 -8.96
CA TRP A 79 0.95 9.75 -7.94
C TRP A 79 0.33 9.44 -6.57
N LEU A 80 -0.75 10.13 -6.23
CA LEU A 80 -1.63 9.82 -5.08
C LEU A 80 -3.01 9.44 -5.62
N ASN A 81 -3.44 8.22 -5.37
CA ASN A 81 -4.71 7.70 -5.87
C ASN A 81 -5.43 6.84 -4.84
N ASP A 82 -6.71 6.63 -5.06
CA ASP A 82 -7.59 5.83 -4.20
C ASP A 82 -8.10 4.55 -4.87
N GLY A 83 -7.39 4.05 -5.85
CA GLY A 83 -7.72 2.80 -6.57
C GLY A 83 -7.82 1.57 -5.66
N VAL A 84 -7.20 1.62 -4.49
CA VAL A 84 -7.26 0.57 -3.47
C VAL A 84 -8.66 0.37 -2.87
N LYS A 85 -9.59 1.30 -3.05
CA LYS A 85 -10.97 1.21 -2.50
C LYS A 85 -11.69 -0.10 -2.81
N GLY A 86 -11.44 -0.67 -3.98
CA GLY A 86 -12.04 -1.96 -4.38
C GLY A 86 -11.58 -3.16 -3.56
N PHE A 87 -10.51 -3.03 -2.79
CA PHE A 87 -9.91 -4.11 -1.99
C PHE A 87 -10.07 -3.92 -0.48
N ILE A 88 -10.77 -2.88 -0.04
CA ILE A 88 -10.97 -2.63 1.40
C ILE A 88 -11.82 -3.72 2.02
N SER A 89 -11.33 -4.28 3.13
CA SER A 89 -12.07 -5.24 3.95
C SER A 89 -13.02 -4.52 4.92
N ALA A 90 -14.12 -5.18 5.26
CA ALA A 90 -14.98 -4.74 6.36
C ALA A 90 -14.22 -4.72 7.70
N LYS A 91 -13.28 -5.65 7.90
CA LYS A 91 -12.33 -5.63 9.01
C LYS A 91 -11.16 -4.72 8.65
N HIS A 92 -11.31 -3.43 8.93
CA HIS A 92 -10.35 -2.40 8.57
C HIS A 92 -9.31 -2.18 9.69
N ASP A 93 -8.39 -3.12 9.84
CA ASP A 93 -7.34 -3.08 10.86
C ASP A 93 -6.20 -2.13 10.45
N VAL A 94 -6.20 -0.92 11.00
CA VAL A 94 -5.19 0.10 10.69
C VAL A 94 -4.50 0.63 11.94
N VAL A 95 -3.24 1.01 11.79
CA VAL A 95 -2.39 1.54 12.85
C VAL A 95 -1.61 2.75 12.34
N GLN A 96 -1.13 3.59 13.24
CA GLN A 96 -0.17 4.63 12.90
C GLN A 96 1.22 4.03 12.64
N GLY A 97 1.60 3.02 13.45
CA GLY A 97 2.92 2.38 13.35
C GLY A 97 4.06 3.38 13.49
N ASN A 98 5.10 3.18 12.71
CA ASN A 98 6.29 4.03 12.64
C ASN A 98 6.22 5.09 11.52
N LEU A 99 5.04 5.35 10.97
CA LEU A 99 4.87 6.38 9.95
C LEU A 99 5.12 7.78 10.53
N PRO A 100 5.80 8.65 9.78
CA PRO A 100 5.95 10.05 10.18
C PRO A 100 4.59 10.74 10.23
N GLN A 101 4.45 11.70 11.12
CA GLN A 101 3.26 12.53 11.22
C GLN A 101 3.60 13.98 10.87
N PHE A 102 2.67 14.67 10.25
CA PHE A 102 2.83 16.05 9.80
C PHE A 102 1.73 16.94 10.39
N PRO A 103 1.96 18.26 10.54
CA PRO A 103 0.90 19.18 10.91
C PRO A 103 -0.30 19.04 9.97
N ASN A 104 -1.50 18.92 10.52
CA ASN A 104 -2.76 18.76 9.79
C ASN A 104 -2.84 17.56 8.83
N LEU A 105 -1.87 16.65 8.85
CA LEU A 105 -1.89 15.43 8.02
C LEU A 105 -1.54 14.19 8.87
N ARG A 106 -2.53 13.39 9.16
CA ARG A 106 -2.39 12.11 9.86
C ARG A 106 -2.17 10.97 8.87
N LEU A 107 -1.15 10.17 9.11
CA LEU A 107 -0.88 8.96 8.34
C LEU A 107 -1.20 7.71 9.16
N THR A 108 -1.85 6.76 8.52
CA THR A 108 -2.09 5.40 9.03
C THR A 108 -1.77 4.37 7.96
N MET A 109 -1.65 3.11 8.35
CA MET A 109 -1.40 1.98 7.46
C MET A 109 -2.11 0.73 7.98
N PRO A 110 -2.38 -0.28 7.14
CA PRO A 110 -2.88 -1.56 7.61
C PRO A 110 -1.88 -2.25 8.53
N THR A 111 -2.40 -3.09 9.42
CA THR A 111 -1.56 -4.09 10.10
C THR A 111 -0.87 -4.99 9.05
N PRO A 112 0.27 -5.63 9.37
CA PRO A 112 0.94 -6.50 8.41
C PRO A 112 0.06 -7.66 7.94
N GLU A 113 -0.82 -8.18 8.78
CA GLU A 113 -1.80 -9.20 8.45
C GLU A 113 -2.80 -8.69 7.39
N TYR A 114 -3.36 -7.52 7.60
CA TYR A 114 -4.29 -6.90 6.67
C TYR A 114 -3.60 -6.56 5.34
N LEU A 115 -2.38 -6.02 5.40
CA LEU A 115 -1.62 -5.70 4.20
C LEU A 115 -1.32 -6.95 3.36
N LEU A 116 -0.93 -8.08 4.00
CA LEU A 116 -0.72 -9.34 3.32
C LEU A 116 -2.01 -9.85 2.67
N ALA A 117 -3.13 -9.80 3.40
CA ALA A 117 -4.44 -10.20 2.86
C ALA A 117 -4.82 -9.38 1.62
N MET A 118 -4.66 -8.06 1.66
CA MET A 118 -4.92 -7.18 0.51
C MET A 118 -4.01 -7.49 -0.67
N LYS A 119 -2.74 -7.77 -0.43
CA LYS A 119 -1.77 -8.13 -1.46
C LYS A 119 -2.14 -9.46 -2.14
N CYS A 120 -2.60 -10.43 -1.37
CA CYS A 120 -3.11 -11.70 -1.93
C CYS A 120 -4.35 -11.47 -2.81
N MET A 121 -5.28 -10.61 -2.38
CA MET A 121 -6.49 -10.28 -3.16
C MET A 121 -6.17 -9.54 -4.46
N ALA A 122 -5.22 -8.61 -4.42
CA ALA A 122 -4.82 -7.79 -5.55
C ALA A 122 -3.80 -8.45 -6.46
N SER A 123 -3.26 -9.63 -6.09
CA SER A 123 -2.21 -10.29 -6.86
C SER A 123 -2.66 -10.56 -8.30
N ARG A 124 -1.90 -10.05 -9.27
CA ARG A 124 -2.16 -10.26 -10.69
C ARG A 124 -1.30 -11.41 -11.18
N ILE A 125 -1.91 -12.39 -11.84
CA ILE A 125 -1.17 -13.44 -12.56
C ILE A 125 -0.95 -12.95 -14.00
N ASN A 126 -0.05 -12.02 -14.18
CA ASN A 126 0.51 -11.80 -15.51
C ASN A 126 2.02 -11.62 -15.38
N PRO A 127 2.83 -12.54 -15.94
CA PRO A 127 4.28 -12.53 -15.76
C PRO A 127 5.00 -11.29 -16.29
N ALA A 128 4.37 -10.51 -17.15
CA ALA A 128 5.04 -9.47 -17.92
C ALA A 128 5.05 -8.07 -17.31
N GLU A 129 4.21 -7.73 -16.31
CA GLU A 129 3.98 -6.31 -16.03
C GLU A 129 4.19 -5.78 -14.62
N SER A 130 4.28 -6.59 -13.56
CA SER A 130 4.52 -6.05 -12.19
C SER A 130 4.80 -7.08 -11.10
N GLN A 131 4.94 -8.33 -11.43
CA GLN A 131 4.86 -9.44 -10.47
C GLN A 131 6.03 -9.54 -9.51
N GLU A 132 7.22 -9.09 -9.88
CA GLU A 132 8.36 -9.21 -8.96
C GLU A 132 8.16 -8.39 -7.68
N GLY A 133 7.57 -7.21 -7.77
CA GLY A 133 7.35 -6.35 -6.62
C GLY A 133 6.28 -6.91 -5.67
N ASP A 134 5.13 -7.29 -6.19
CA ASP A 134 4.03 -7.78 -5.35
C ASP A 134 4.32 -9.15 -4.74
N VAL A 135 4.96 -10.04 -5.49
CA VAL A 135 5.41 -11.35 -4.98
C VAL A 135 6.47 -11.17 -3.89
N ARG A 136 7.43 -10.26 -4.09
CA ARG A 136 8.45 -9.94 -3.06
C ARG A 136 7.81 -9.38 -1.78
N ASP A 137 6.80 -8.54 -1.90
CA ASP A 137 6.07 -8.01 -0.75
C ASP A 137 5.33 -9.11 0.01
N ILE A 138 4.66 -10.02 -0.72
CA ILE A 138 3.99 -11.17 -0.13
C ILE A 138 4.99 -12.06 0.63
N ILE A 139 6.12 -12.39 0.01
CA ILE A 139 7.21 -13.17 0.65
C ILE A 139 7.70 -12.46 1.91
N PHE A 140 8.00 -11.16 1.81
CA PHE A 140 8.43 -10.37 2.95
C PHE A 140 7.43 -10.42 4.11
N LEU A 141 6.15 -10.20 3.82
CA LEU A 141 5.09 -10.17 4.84
C LEU A 141 4.86 -11.55 5.47
N ILE A 142 4.89 -12.63 4.67
CA ILE A 142 4.79 -14.00 5.20
C ILE A 142 5.93 -14.30 6.18
N ARG A 143 7.16 -13.94 5.81
CA ARG A 143 8.33 -14.09 6.68
C ARG A 143 8.25 -13.21 7.92
N HIS A 144 7.84 -11.95 7.76
CA HIS A 144 7.66 -11.01 8.85
C HIS A 144 6.65 -11.51 9.90
N LEU A 145 5.55 -12.09 9.43
CA LEU A 145 4.51 -12.69 10.27
C LEU A 145 4.85 -14.11 10.75
N LYS A 146 5.98 -14.68 10.28
CA LYS A 146 6.42 -16.03 10.64
C LYS A 146 5.38 -17.12 10.34
N LEU A 147 4.64 -16.99 9.24
CA LEU A 147 3.67 -17.97 8.81
C LEU A 147 4.40 -19.18 8.19
N GLY A 148 4.10 -20.38 8.69
CA GLY A 148 4.90 -21.57 8.39
C GLY A 148 4.42 -22.39 7.18
N ASN A 149 3.22 -22.12 6.67
CA ASN A 149 2.65 -22.86 5.55
C ASN A 149 1.55 -22.06 4.84
N ALA A 150 1.18 -22.53 3.64
CA ALA A 150 0.17 -21.88 2.82
C ALA A 150 -1.22 -21.84 3.49
N ALA A 151 -1.58 -22.88 4.24
CA ALA A 151 -2.88 -22.95 4.93
C ALA A 151 -3.01 -21.85 6.00
N ASP A 152 -1.95 -21.54 6.72
CA ASP A 152 -1.95 -20.46 7.72
C ASP A 152 -2.12 -19.09 7.05
N VAL A 153 -1.46 -18.86 5.90
CA VAL A 153 -1.64 -17.65 5.11
C VAL A 153 -3.09 -17.50 4.66
N MET A 154 -3.65 -18.55 4.06
CA MET A 154 -5.02 -18.52 3.55
C MET A 154 -6.07 -18.36 4.66
N ARG A 155 -5.82 -18.95 5.83
CA ARG A 155 -6.68 -18.76 7.02
C ARG A 155 -6.67 -17.32 7.47
N MET A 156 -5.51 -16.68 7.49
CA MET A 156 -5.38 -15.26 7.82
C MET A 156 -6.06 -14.37 6.78
N VAL A 157 -5.92 -14.65 5.47
CA VAL A 157 -6.64 -13.91 4.41
C VAL A 157 -8.15 -14.01 4.62
N ALA A 158 -8.66 -15.19 5.01
CA ALA A 158 -10.07 -15.43 5.28
C ALA A 158 -10.62 -14.67 6.49
N GLU A 159 -9.76 -14.14 7.37
CA GLU A 159 -10.20 -13.23 8.43
C GLU A 159 -10.65 -11.86 7.90
N TYR A 160 -10.12 -11.44 6.75
CA TYR A 160 -10.39 -10.13 6.13
C TYR A 160 -11.36 -10.20 4.97
N TYR A 161 -11.42 -11.32 4.26
CA TYR A 161 -12.23 -11.48 3.06
C TYR A 161 -13.03 -12.78 3.10
N PRO A 162 -14.31 -12.76 2.67
CA PRO A 162 -15.10 -13.98 2.56
C PRO A 162 -14.40 -15.02 1.68
N PRO A 163 -14.35 -16.30 2.07
CA PRO A 163 -13.63 -17.33 1.33
C PRO A 163 -14.04 -17.48 -0.15
N ASP A 164 -15.30 -17.23 -0.45
CA ASP A 164 -15.85 -17.26 -1.81
C ASP A 164 -15.37 -16.10 -2.70
N ARG A 165 -14.83 -15.04 -2.10
CA ARG A 165 -14.24 -13.90 -2.80
C ARG A 165 -12.73 -14.00 -2.97
N ILE A 166 -12.07 -14.92 -2.28
CA ILE A 166 -10.62 -15.09 -2.40
C ILE A 166 -10.31 -15.75 -3.74
N PRO A 167 -9.54 -15.08 -4.64
CA PRO A 167 -9.22 -15.65 -5.94
C PRO A 167 -8.46 -16.97 -5.81
N ILE A 168 -8.84 -17.98 -6.56
CA ILE A 168 -8.14 -19.28 -6.60
C ILE A 168 -6.65 -19.08 -6.92
N LYS A 169 -6.34 -18.14 -7.79
CA LYS A 169 -4.95 -17.77 -8.13
C LYS A 169 -4.12 -17.33 -6.93
N ALA A 170 -4.71 -16.68 -5.94
CA ALA A 170 -4.00 -16.29 -4.73
C ALA A 170 -3.59 -17.52 -3.93
N GLN A 171 -4.45 -18.53 -3.85
CA GLN A 171 -4.15 -19.80 -3.19
C GLN A 171 -3.00 -20.53 -3.90
N TYR A 172 -3.06 -20.64 -5.23
CA TYR A 172 -1.98 -21.27 -6.01
C TYR A 172 -0.66 -20.52 -5.89
N LEU A 173 -0.69 -19.19 -5.92
CA LEU A 173 0.52 -18.38 -5.75
C LEU A 173 1.17 -18.67 -4.40
N VAL A 174 0.41 -18.57 -3.31
CA VAL A 174 0.93 -18.81 -1.96
C VAL A 174 1.46 -20.22 -1.82
N GLN A 175 0.72 -21.23 -2.31
CA GLN A 175 1.15 -22.61 -2.28
C GLN A 175 2.48 -22.81 -3.03
N ALA A 176 2.60 -22.27 -4.23
CA ALA A 176 3.82 -22.37 -5.04
C ALA A 176 5.03 -21.72 -4.33
N LEU A 177 4.85 -20.60 -3.62
CA LEU A 177 5.93 -19.96 -2.88
C LEU A 177 6.53 -20.85 -1.79
N PHE A 178 5.70 -21.63 -1.09
CA PHE A 178 6.17 -22.59 -0.10
C PHE A 178 6.79 -23.83 -0.76
N GLU A 179 6.17 -24.40 -1.80
CA GLU A 179 6.67 -25.58 -2.51
C GLU A 179 8.01 -25.34 -3.19
N GLU A 180 8.23 -24.11 -3.71
CA GLU A 180 9.49 -23.70 -4.35
C GLU A 180 10.56 -23.23 -3.36
N GLY A 181 10.29 -23.27 -2.06
CA GLY A 181 11.23 -22.86 -1.02
C GLY A 181 11.60 -21.37 -1.04
N LYS A 182 10.65 -20.52 -1.46
CA LYS A 182 10.84 -19.06 -1.49
C LYS A 182 10.50 -18.37 -0.17
N ILE A 183 9.87 -19.10 0.75
CA ILE A 183 9.52 -18.62 2.09
C ILE A 183 10.53 -19.13 3.10
#